data_0de8b53cc4aba682a2b7030e4afa3e6e
#
_entry.id   0de8b53cc4aba682a2b7030e4afa3e6e
#
_cell.length_a   1.000
_cell.length_b   1.000
_cell.length_c   1.000
_cell.angle_alpha   90.00
_cell.angle_beta   90.00
_cell.angle_gamma   90.00
#
_symmetry.space_group_name_H-M   'P 1'
#
loop_
_entity.id
_entity.type
_entity.pdbx_description
1 polymer ?
#
loop_
_entity_poly.entity_id
_entity_poly.type
_entity_poly.pdbx_seq_one_letter_code
_entity_poly.pdbx_strand_id
1 'polypeptide(L)'
;MTGRSNPRHVRRKKQCGPSAATVIGLLVCVVCFSAAFFLWKAALFGSGRNESGEEPFRPVVGDPPYRVCIDAGHGGSDPGARGVVEEKELTAQTSEALFALLEADPNYIPLRSRESYDVTAKPSERAEAINAQSPQLLLSIHGNSAPEGSTAAGFE
;
A
#
# COMPACT_ATOMS: atom_id res chain seq x y z
N MET A 1 -49.36 -44.36 -65.48
CA MET A 1 -47.99 -44.58 -64.89
C MET A 1 -47.87 -43.75 -63.68
N THR A 2 -48.03 -44.38 -62.51
CA THR A 2 -48.04 -43.70 -61.21
C THR A 2 -46.76 -44.03 -60.47
N GLY A 3 -45.88 -43.02 -60.32
CA GLY A 3 -44.63 -43.13 -59.57
C GLY A 3 -44.88 -42.99 -58.10
N ARG A 4 -44.65 -44.05 -57.35
CA ARG A 4 -44.64 -44.06 -55.85
C ARG A 4 -43.29 -43.49 -55.36
N SER A 5 -43.30 -42.35 -54.72
CA SER A 5 -42.17 -41.81 -53.97
C SER A 5 -42.04 -42.49 -52.60
N ASN A 6 -40.90 -43.06 -52.32
CA ASN A 6 -40.56 -43.76 -51.10
C ASN A 6 -40.08 -42.73 -50.03
N PRO A 7 -40.67 -42.62 -48.85
CA PRO A 7 -40.21 -41.69 -47.80
C PRO A 7 -38.95 -42.23 -47.12
N ARG A 8 -37.85 -41.46 -47.22
CA ARG A 8 -36.57 -41.73 -46.51
C ARG A 8 -36.77 -41.55 -45.02
N HIS A 9 -36.66 -42.61 -44.24
CA HIS A 9 -36.58 -42.57 -42.79
C HIS A 9 -35.29 -41.87 -42.35
N VAL A 10 -35.45 -40.67 -41.84
CA VAL A 10 -34.36 -39.96 -41.16
C VAL A 10 -34.20 -40.54 -39.74
N ARG A 11 -33.17 -41.33 -39.54
CA ARG A 11 -32.78 -41.84 -38.22
C ARG A 11 -32.29 -40.69 -37.35
N ARG A 12 -33.12 -40.19 -36.42
CA ARG A 12 -32.65 -39.27 -35.37
C ARG A 12 -31.67 -40.01 -34.49
N LYS A 13 -30.39 -39.57 -34.47
CA LYS A 13 -29.39 -40.01 -33.48
C LYS A 13 -29.87 -39.54 -32.11
N LYS A 14 -30.13 -40.47 -31.22
CA LYS A 14 -30.33 -40.17 -29.79
C LYS A 14 -29.01 -39.54 -29.26
N GLN A 15 -29.04 -38.29 -28.90
CA GLN A 15 -27.97 -37.68 -28.10
C GLN A 15 -27.99 -38.36 -26.74
N CYS A 16 -26.99 -39.18 -26.48
CA CYS A 16 -26.76 -39.76 -25.17
C CYS A 16 -26.15 -38.64 -24.30
N GLY A 17 -26.85 -38.20 -23.29
CA GLY A 17 -26.31 -37.24 -22.31
C GLY A 17 -25.10 -37.84 -21.56
N PRO A 18 -24.33 -37.01 -20.89
CA PRO A 18 -23.15 -37.49 -20.16
C PRO A 18 -23.55 -38.57 -19.13
N SER A 19 -22.74 -39.59 -19.04
CA SER A 19 -23.00 -40.67 -18.06
C SER A 19 -22.88 -40.15 -16.62
N ALA A 20 -23.57 -40.77 -15.65
CA ALA A 20 -23.47 -40.40 -14.24
C ALA A 20 -22.00 -40.38 -13.76
N ALA A 21 -21.17 -41.31 -14.26
CA ALA A 21 -19.74 -41.34 -13.96
C ALA A 21 -18.99 -40.10 -14.50
N THR A 22 -19.36 -39.59 -15.68
CA THR A 22 -18.75 -38.35 -16.24
C THR A 22 -19.15 -37.13 -15.42
N VAL A 23 -20.40 -37.05 -14.97
CA VAL A 23 -20.88 -35.92 -14.13
C VAL A 23 -20.18 -35.94 -12.77
N ILE A 24 -20.07 -37.12 -12.14
CA ILE A 24 -19.37 -37.27 -10.85
C ILE A 24 -17.89 -36.90 -11.01
N GLY A 25 -17.20 -37.34 -12.07
CA GLY A 25 -15.82 -36.99 -12.36
C GLY A 25 -15.61 -35.49 -12.50
N LEU A 26 -16.51 -34.79 -13.20
CA LEU A 26 -16.46 -33.33 -13.34
C LEU A 26 -16.66 -32.62 -12.00
N LEU A 27 -17.59 -33.07 -11.17
CA LEU A 27 -17.82 -32.50 -9.84
C LEU A 27 -16.62 -32.68 -8.93
N VAL A 28 -15.98 -33.85 -8.92
CA VAL A 28 -14.74 -34.08 -8.16
C VAL A 28 -13.62 -33.17 -8.63
N CYS A 29 -13.43 -33.01 -9.94
CA CYS A 29 -12.45 -32.06 -10.49
C CYS A 29 -12.71 -30.64 -10.03
N VAL A 30 -13.93 -30.14 -10.08
CA VAL A 30 -14.29 -28.78 -9.64
C VAL A 30 -13.98 -28.59 -8.14
N VAL A 31 -14.30 -29.58 -7.30
CA VAL A 31 -13.98 -29.52 -5.86
C VAL A 31 -12.45 -29.51 -5.63
N CYS A 32 -11.72 -30.36 -6.32
CA CYS A 32 -10.25 -30.40 -6.20
C CYS A 32 -9.59 -29.09 -6.68
N PHE A 33 -10.05 -28.54 -7.80
CA PHE A 33 -9.52 -27.26 -8.31
C PHE A 33 -9.87 -26.09 -7.39
N SER A 34 -11.08 -26.06 -6.83
CA SER A 34 -11.44 -25.00 -5.86
C SER A 34 -10.64 -25.13 -4.57
N ALA A 35 -10.46 -26.34 -4.03
CA ALA A 35 -9.60 -26.55 -2.86
C ALA A 35 -8.14 -26.15 -3.11
N ALA A 36 -7.56 -26.54 -4.26
CA ALA A 36 -6.23 -26.15 -4.66
C ALA A 36 -6.09 -24.61 -4.82
N PHE A 37 -7.10 -23.96 -5.39
CA PHE A 37 -7.13 -22.51 -5.53
C PHE A 37 -7.21 -21.79 -4.18
N PHE A 38 -8.00 -22.30 -3.23
CA PHE A 38 -8.05 -21.75 -1.87
C PHE A 38 -6.73 -21.95 -1.12
N LEU A 39 -6.11 -23.12 -1.24
CA LEU A 39 -4.80 -23.38 -0.65
C LEU A 39 -3.70 -22.51 -1.27
N TRP A 40 -3.72 -22.31 -2.59
CA TRP A 40 -2.81 -21.40 -3.28
C TRP A 40 -3.02 -19.95 -2.86
N LYS A 41 -4.27 -19.48 -2.79
CA LYS A 41 -4.57 -18.16 -2.23
C LYS A 41 -4.12 -18.02 -0.77
N ALA A 42 -4.34 -19.01 0.07
CA ALA A 42 -3.87 -19.01 1.45
C ALA A 42 -2.34 -18.97 1.54
N ALA A 43 -1.62 -19.60 0.61
CA ALA A 43 -0.16 -19.54 0.52
C ALA A 43 0.36 -18.18 0.03
N LEU A 44 -0.36 -17.52 -0.90
CA LEU A 44 0.03 -16.20 -1.43
C LEU A 44 -0.41 -15.04 -0.54
N PHE A 45 -1.53 -15.17 0.16
CA PHE A 45 -2.09 -14.16 1.04
C PHE A 45 -2.13 -14.61 2.49
N GLY A 46 -1.46 -15.73 2.78
CA GLY A 46 -1.21 -16.19 4.12
C GLY A 46 -0.54 -15.07 4.89
N SER A 47 -1.29 -14.55 5.82
CA SER A 47 -0.92 -13.55 6.79
C SER A 47 0.58 -13.63 7.07
N GLY A 48 1.28 -12.50 6.88
CA GLY A 48 2.69 -12.34 7.25
C GLY A 48 2.87 -12.44 8.77
N ARG A 49 2.58 -13.62 9.32
CA ARG A 49 3.13 -14.02 10.59
C ARG A 49 4.59 -14.33 10.35
N ASN A 50 5.45 -13.51 10.93
CA ASN A 50 6.85 -13.87 11.05
C ASN A 50 6.91 -15.27 11.67
N GLU A 51 7.66 -16.18 11.04
CA GLU A 51 7.82 -17.57 11.52
C GLU A 51 8.39 -17.67 12.96
N SER A 52 8.86 -16.55 13.53
CA SER A 52 9.35 -16.45 14.91
C SER A 52 8.25 -16.38 15.96
N GLY A 53 6.98 -16.20 15.58
CA GLY A 53 5.89 -16.03 16.58
C GLY A 53 6.00 -14.79 17.45
N GLU A 54 6.99 -13.93 17.21
CA GLU A 54 7.13 -12.67 17.90
C GLU A 54 6.07 -11.70 17.39
N GLU A 55 5.26 -11.16 18.30
CA GLU A 55 4.40 -10.00 18.03
C GLU A 55 5.29 -8.88 17.49
N PRO A 56 4.85 -8.17 16.41
CA PRO A 56 5.62 -7.05 15.91
C PRO A 56 5.89 -6.07 17.04
N PHE A 57 7.16 -5.68 17.20
CA PHE A 57 7.57 -4.72 18.22
C PHE A 57 6.69 -3.48 18.15
N ARG A 58 5.87 -3.26 19.14
CA ARG A 58 5.09 -2.04 19.31
C ARG A 58 5.79 -1.19 20.35
N PRO A 59 6.39 -0.07 19.96
CA PRO A 59 7.00 0.81 20.94
C PRO A 59 5.94 1.29 21.93
N VAL A 60 6.25 1.22 23.21
CA VAL A 60 5.43 1.81 24.27
C VAL A 60 5.70 3.30 24.25
N VAL A 61 4.80 4.08 23.70
CA VAL A 61 4.95 5.54 23.60
C VAL A 61 4.49 6.30 24.84
N GLY A 62 3.98 5.59 25.85
CA GLY A 62 3.45 6.19 27.08
C GLY A 62 2.05 6.80 26.90
N ASP A 63 1.66 7.65 27.86
CA ASP A 63 0.38 8.35 27.82
C ASP A 63 0.52 9.73 27.19
N PRO A 64 -0.56 10.29 26.59
CA PRO A 64 -0.55 11.63 26.03
C PRO A 64 -0.28 12.71 27.11
N PRO A 65 0.22 13.90 26.74
CA PRO A 65 0.42 14.34 25.35
C PRO A 65 1.72 13.81 24.74
N TYR A 66 1.64 13.40 23.47
CA TYR A 66 2.77 12.87 22.71
C TYR A 66 3.59 13.98 22.05
N ARG A 67 4.89 13.96 22.23
CA ARG A 67 5.82 14.90 21.60
C ARG A 67 6.15 14.41 20.20
N VAL A 68 5.65 15.12 19.18
CA VAL A 68 5.82 14.78 17.77
C VAL A 68 6.66 15.84 17.09
N CYS A 69 7.85 15.49 16.61
CA CYS A 69 8.68 16.40 15.83
C CYS A 69 8.37 16.23 14.34
N ILE A 70 8.12 17.34 13.66
CA ILE A 70 7.89 17.41 12.22
C ILE A 70 9.15 17.97 11.58
N ASP A 71 9.73 17.21 10.65
CA ASP A 71 10.90 17.58 9.87
C ASP A 71 10.50 17.74 8.39
N ALA A 72 10.43 18.98 7.92
CA ALA A 72 10.26 19.22 6.49
C ALA A 72 11.60 18.99 5.77
N GLY A 73 11.60 18.14 4.76
CA GLY A 73 12.77 17.95 3.92
C GLY A 73 13.16 19.22 3.16
N HIS A 74 14.44 19.35 2.83
CA HIS A 74 14.98 20.45 2.01
C HIS A 74 14.78 21.84 2.66
N GLY A 75 14.83 22.93 1.88
CA GLY A 75 14.59 24.29 2.36
C GLY A 75 15.76 25.26 2.09
N GLY A 76 15.49 26.54 2.15
CA GLY A 76 16.44 27.57 1.80
C GLY A 76 16.98 27.42 0.38
N SER A 77 18.31 27.26 0.23
CA SER A 77 18.98 27.07 -1.06
C SER A 77 18.86 25.62 -1.61
N ASP A 78 18.39 24.66 -0.81
CA ASP A 78 18.17 23.28 -1.23
C ASP A 78 16.72 23.11 -1.70
N PRO A 79 16.46 23.01 -3.02
CA PRO A 79 15.10 22.90 -3.54
C PRO A 79 14.52 21.48 -3.40
N GLY A 80 15.35 20.45 -3.18
CA GLY A 80 14.96 19.06 -3.33
C GLY A 80 14.64 18.70 -4.79
N ALA A 81 13.74 17.78 -4.98
CA ALA A 81 13.24 17.40 -6.31
C ALA A 81 12.51 18.57 -6.98
N ARG A 82 12.68 18.67 -8.30
CA ARG A 82 12.05 19.71 -9.12
C ARG A 82 11.06 19.08 -10.09
N GLY A 83 9.79 19.37 -9.87
CA GLY A 83 8.69 18.93 -10.72
C GLY A 83 7.81 20.13 -11.09
N VAL A 84 6.50 20.01 -10.87
CA VAL A 84 5.56 21.13 -11.04
C VAL A 84 5.83 22.24 -10.00
N VAL A 85 6.29 21.84 -8.81
CA VAL A 85 6.75 22.71 -7.72
C VAL A 85 8.11 22.20 -7.22
N GLU A 86 8.87 23.01 -6.50
CA GLU A 86 10.05 22.54 -5.80
C GLU A 86 9.62 21.75 -4.55
N GLU A 87 10.32 20.65 -4.25
CA GLU A 87 9.97 19.77 -3.13
C GLU A 87 9.96 20.54 -1.79
N LYS A 88 10.88 21.48 -1.58
CA LYS A 88 10.92 22.30 -0.37
C LYS A 88 9.61 23.06 -0.10
N GLU A 89 8.92 23.50 -1.14
CA GLU A 89 7.64 24.21 -1.00
C GLU A 89 6.54 23.26 -0.55
N LEU A 90 6.50 22.06 -1.15
CA LEU A 90 5.56 21.02 -0.79
C LEU A 90 5.77 20.56 0.67
N THR A 91 7.02 20.28 1.03
CA THR A 91 7.35 19.78 2.37
C THR A 91 7.09 20.83 3.45
N ALA A 92 7.40 22.09 3.19
CA ALA A 92 7.10 23.20 4.10
C ALA A 92 5.60 23.36 4.33
N GLN A 93 4.81 23.44 3.25
CA GLN A 93 3.36 23.61 3.35
C GLN A 93 2.69 22.42 4.06
N THR A 94 3.09 21.20 3.74
CA THR A 94 2.57 19.99 4.37
C THR A 94 2.93 19.93 5.85
N SER A 95 4.16 20.30 6.19
CA SER A 95 4.63 20.34 7.59
C SER A 95 3.88 21.36 8.42
N GLU A 96 3.62 22.57 7.90
CA GLU A 96 2.84 23.59 8.60
C GLU A 96 1.38 23.16 8.79
N ALA A 97 0.77 22.57 7.77
CA ALA A 97 -0.60 22.04 7.88
C ALA A 97 -0.70 20.95 8.96
N LEU A 98 0.24 20.02 8.98
CA LEU A 98 0.31 18.97 9.98
C LEU A 98 0.58 19.54 11.39
N PHE A 99 1.49 20.51 11.49
CA PHE A 99 1.78 21.18 12.77
C PHE A 99 0.52 21.79 13.36
N ALA A 100 -0.24 22.55 12.56
CA ALA A 100 -1.47 23.18 13.00
C ALA A 100 -2.56 22.17 13.44
N LEU A 101 -2.64 21.01 12.76
CA LEU A 101 -3.56 19.94 13.14
C LEU A 101 -3.18 19.32 14.49
N LEU A 102 -1.89 19.05 14.71
CA LEU A 102 -1.41 18.49 15.98
C LEU A 102 -1.50 19.50 17.13
N GLU A 103 -1.26 20.80 16.86
CA GLU A 103 -1.39 21.86 17.85
C GLU A 103 -2.84 22.05 18.34
N ALA A 104 -3.82 21.76 17.47
CA ALA A 104 -5.23 21.82 17.84
C ALA A 104 -5.72 20.64 18.68
N ASP A 105 -4.95 19.56 18.77
CA ASP A 105 -5.31 18.37 19.54
C ASP A 105 -4.50 18.29 20.85
N PRO A 106 -5.15 18.33 22.03
CA PRO A 106 -4.47 18.31 23.32
C PRO A 106 -3.66 17.04 23.61
N ASN A 107 -3.83 15.99 22.81
CA ASN A 107 -3.05 14.78 22.94
C ASN A 107 -1.65 14.89 22.34
N TYR A 108 -1.31 15.99 21.67
CA TYR A 108 -0.02 16.19 21.00
C TYR A 108 0.68 17.47 21.42
N ILE A 109 2.00 17.42 21.41
CA ILE A 109 2.89 18.57 21.51
C ILE A 109 3.73 18.57 20.24
N PRO A 110 3.35 19.32 19.21
CA PRO A 110 4.11 19.40 17.98
C PRO A 110 5.42 20.17 18.19
N LEU A 111 6.47 19.68 17.56
CA LEU A 111 7.82 20.26 17.59
C LEU A 111 8.30 20.42 16.14
N ARG A 112 9.21 21.37 15.92
CA ARG A 112 9.83 21.59 14.60
C ARG A 112 11.30 21.22 14.66
N SER A 113 11.82 20.64 13.57
CA SER A 113 13.26 20.38 13.41
C SER A 113 14.08 21.68 13.27
N ARG A 114 13.44 22.77 12.87
CA ARG A 114 14.03 24.10 12.67
C ARG A 114 12.97 25.21 12.76
N GLU A 115 13.41 26.44 13.06
CA GLU A 115 12.50 27.58 13.24
C GLU A 115 11.93 28.11 11.90
N SER A 116 12.67 27.98 10.81
CA SER A 116 12.23 28.45 9.48
C SER A 116 12.64 27.48 8.38
N TYR A 117 11.75 27.25 7.44
CA TYR A 117 12.01 26.42 6.26
C TYR A 117 12.75 27.21 5.15
N ASP A 118 12.90 28.51 5.29
CA ASP A 118 13.69 29.34 4.37
C ASP A 118 15.20 29.25 4.61
N VAL A 119 15.61 28.57 5.67
CA VAL A 119 17.00 28.35 6.03
C VAL A 119 17.43 26.96 5.58
N THR A 120 18.57 26.89 4.88
CA THR A 120 19.20 25.59 4.57
C THR A 120 19.75 24.97 5.83
N ALA A 121 19.31 23.76 6.14
CA ALA A 121 19.83 22.96 7.24
C ALA A 121 20.19 21.56 6.75
N LYS A 122 21.43 21.13 7.05
CA LYS A 122 21.89 19.79 6.71
C LYS A 122 21.10 18.73 7.48
N PRO A 123 20.94 17.52 6.95
CA PRO A 123 20.27 16.42 7.69
C PRO A 123 20.83 16.18 9.08
N SER A 124 22.17 16.29 9.27
CA SER A 124 22.82 16.14 10.58
C SER A 124 22.42 17.24 11.55
N GLU A 125 22.37 18.50 11.09
CA GLU A 125 21.97 19.65 11.92
C GLU A 125 20.50 19.52 12.36
N ARG A 126 19.62 19.09 11.47
CA ARG A 126 18.23 18.82 11.80
C ARG A 126 18.11 17.68 12.80
N ALA A 127 18.87 16.58 12.61
CA ALA A 127 18.88 15.45 13.53
C ALA A 127 19.35 15.86 14.94
N GLU A 128 20.37 16.69 15.06
CA GLU A 128 20.83 17.23 16.35
C GLU A 128 19.73 18.06 17.02
N ALA A 129 19.08 18.97 16.27
CA ALA A 129 17.99 19.78 16.79
C ALA A 129 16.78 18.96 17.25
N ILE A 130 16.46 17.91 16.50
CA ILE A 130 15.40 16.96 16.84
C ILE A 130 15.73 16.21 18.12
N ASN A 131 16.94 15.64 18.21
CA ASN A 131 17.37 14.86 19.36
C ASN A 131 17.42 15.70 20.64
N ALA A 132 17.84 16.97 20.55
CA ALA A 132 17.84 17.91 21.66
C ALA A 132 16.43 18.14 22.24
N GLN A 133 15.39 18.01 21.44
CA GLN A 133 14.01 18.16 21.86
C GLN A 133 13.41 16.89 22.43
N SER A 134 14.07 15.72 22.28
CA SER A 134 13.62 14.43 22.78
C SER A 134 12.16 14.10 22.40
N PRO A 135 11.78 14.09 21.13
CA PRO A 135 10.44 13.70 20.70
C PRO A 135 10.22 12.20 20.85
N GLN A 136 8.97 11.77 21.03
CA GLN A 136 8.59 10.37 21.04
C GLN A 136 8.37 9.83 19.62
N LEU A 137 8.05 10.72 18.69
CA LEU A 137 7.87 10.40 17.28
C LEU A 137 8.50 11.50 16.42
N LEU A 138 9.17 11.08 15.34
CA LEU A 138 9.66 11.94 14.27
C LEU A 138 8.91 11.62 12.99
N LEU A 139 8.37 12.65 12.34
CA LEU A 139 7.80 12.59 11.00
C LEU A 139 8.65 13.45 10.08
N SER A 140 9.40 12.81 9.19
CA SER A 140 10.16 13.50 8.14
C SER A 140 9.36 13.47 6.84
N ILE A 141 9.13 14.63 6.27
CA ILE A 141 8.25 14.83 5.11
C ILE A 141 9.11 15.14 3.89
N HIS A 142 8.99 14.27 2.89
CA HIS A 142 9.66 14.38 1.60
C HIS A 142 8.67 14.11 0.46
N GLY A 143 8.97 14.61 -0.73
CA GLY A 143 8.19 14.37 -1.94
C GLY A 143 8.81 13.30 -2.83
N ASN A 144 10.07 12.99 -2.61
CA ASN A 144 10.90 12.08 -3.41
C ASN A 144 10.84 12.35 -4.93
N SER A 145 11.72 11.75 -5.69
CA SER A 145 11.65 11.73 -7.15
C SER A 145 12.22 10.42 -7.67
N ALA A 146 11.63 9.94 -8.73
CA ALA A 146 12.14 8.76 -9.45
C ALA A 146 13.01 9.22 -10.64
N PRO A 147 13.97 8.38 -11.09
CA PRO A 147 14.71 8.64 -12.31
C PRO A 147 13.79 8.85 -13.51
N GLU A 148 14.25 9.65 -14.49
CA GLU A 148 13.51 9.88 -15.73
C GLU A 148 13.15 8.55 -16.41
N GLY A 149 11.91 8.42 -16.85
CA GLY A 149 11.36 7.17 -17.45
C GLY A 149 10.93 6.11 -16.43
N SER A 150 11.07 6.36 -15.13
CA SER A 150 10.53 5.47 -14.09
C SER A 150 9.00 5.52 -14.04
N THR A 151 8.39 4.39 -13.73
CA THR A 151 6.95 4.27 -13.44
C THR A 151 6.70 4.16 -11.94
N ALA A 152 7.72 4.40 -11.10
CA ALA A 152 7.58 4.35 -9.65
C ALA A 152 6.58 5.41 -9.17
N ALA A 153 5.69 5.01 -8.30
CA ALA A 153 4.68 5.85 -7.67
C ALA A 153 4.29 5.25 -6.31
N GLY A 154 3.81 6.07 -5.39
CA GLY A 154 3.34 5.64 -4.08
C GLY A 154 4.02 6.37 -2.94
N PHE A 155 3.88 5.80 -1.75
CA PHE A 155 4.53 6.28 -0.53
C PHE A 155 5.64 5.30 -0.13
N GLU A 156 6.71 5.83 0.44
CA GLU A 156 7.82 5.09 1.05
C GLU A 156 7.85 5.31 2.56
#